data_9a20fa3559cd84925861ab86f776ca9a
#
_entry.id   9a20fa3559cd84925861ab86f776ca9a
#
_cell.length_a   1.000
_cell.length_b   1.000
_cell.length_c   1.000
_cell.angle_alpha   90.00
_cell.angle_beta   90.00
_cell.angle_gamma   90.00
#
_symmetry.space_group_name_H-M   'P 1'
#
loop_
_entity.id
_entity.type
_entity.pdbx_description
1 polymer ?
#
loop_
_entity_poly.entity_id
_entity_poly.type
_entity_poly.pdbx_seq_one_letter_code
_entity_poly.pdbx_strand_id
1 'polypeptide(L)'
;SNAQRIAEELGVSFREVSIEKAVRQHFWDIGQEETSLDVTFENAQARERTQVLMDTANRLGGIVIGTGDLSELALGWATYNGDHMSMYGVNASIPKTLVRHLVRYVADHSEPRLQGALLDVLDTPVSPELLPPKDGEIAQKTEELVGPYELHDFYLYYVLRFGFAPGKIYRMACRAFAGEYDAPTVKKWLSTFYRRFFTQQFKRSCLPDGPKVGSVTLSPRGDWRMPSDASWRLWEQELQSL
;
A
#
# COMPACT_ATOMS: atom_id res chain seq x y z
N SER A 1 1.71 -21.94 -3.28
CA SER A 1 1.24 -20.53 -3.31
C SER A 1 1.50 -19.90 -4.68
N ASN A 2 0.79 -18.82 -5.02
CA ASN A 2 1.04 -18.08 -6.26
C ASN A 2 2.45 -17.49 -6.29
N ALA A 3 2.98 -17.06 -5.16
CA ALA A 3 4.35 -16.55 -5.06
C ALA A 3 5.38 -17.60 -5.47
N GLN A 4 5.23 -18.86 -5.03
CA GLN A 4 6.13 -19.95 -5.42
C GLN A 4 6.02 -20.25 -6.92
N ARG A 5 4.80 -20.36 -7.46
CA ARG A 5 4.58 -20.61 -8.92
C ARG A 5 5.23 -19.52 -9.77
N ILE A 6 5.03 -18.25 -9.41
CA ILE A 6 5.62 -17.11 -10.13
C ILE A 6 7.15 -17.16 -10.04
N ALA A 7 7.72 -17.45 -8.87
CA ALA A 7 9.16 -17.55 -8.70
C ALA A 7 9.77 -18.68 -9.58
N GLU A 8 9.12 -19.83 -9.63
CA GLU A 8 9.52 -20.96 -10.48
C GLU A 8 9.50 -20.57 -11.99
N GLU A 9 8.41 -19.96 -12.46
CA GLU A 9 8.28 -19.55 -13.87
C GLU A 9 9.25 -18.42 -14.26
N LEU A 10 9.60 -17.54 -13.32
CA LEU A 10 10.59 -16.47 -13.54
C LEU A 10 12.04 -16.94 -13.32
N GLY A 11 12.26 -18.20 -12.90
CA GLY A 11 13.59 -18.73 -12.63
C GLY A 11 14.31 -18.06 -11.47
N VAL A 12 13.57 -17.50 -10.50
CA VAL A 12 14.14 -16.87 -9.31
C VAL A 12 14.03 -17.81 -8.09
N SER A 13 14.96 -17.64 -7.15
CA SER A 13 14.97 -18.44 -5.93
C SER A 13 13.76 -18.09 -5.04
N PHE A 14 13.05 -19.10 -4.57
CA PHE A 14 11.97 -18.96 -3.59
C PHE A 14 12.42 -19.51 -2.23
N ARG A 15 12.14 -18.77 -1.18
CA ARG A 15 12.40 -19.20 0.20
C ARG A 15 11.23 -18.79 1.09
N GLU A 16 10.69 -19.74 1.82
CA GLU A 16 9.70 -19.53 2.86
C GLU A 16 10.36 -19.56 4.24
N VAL A 17 10.06 -18.56 5.06
CA VAL A 17 10.59 -18.44 6.42
C VAL A 17 9.41 -18.19 7.36
N SER A 18 9.17 -19.13 8.30
CA SER A 18 8.16 -18.91 9.34
C SER A 18 8.66 -17.89 10.36
N ILE A 19 7.84 -16.88 10.62
CA ILE A 19 8.08 -15.86 11.65
C ILE A 19 7.36 -16.19 12.97
N GLU A 20 6.55 -17.24 13.00
CA GLU A 20 5.64 -17.57 14.12
C GLU A 20 6.35 -17.58 15.48
N LYS A 21 7.48 -18.28 15.59
CA LYS A 21 8.20 -18.42 16.87
C LYS A 21 8.77 -17.08 17.35
N ALA A 22 9.31 -16.27 16.43
CA ALA A 22 9.89 -14.98 16.76
C ALA A 22 8.80 -14.00 17.21
N VAL A 23 7.67 -13.95 16.50
CA VAL A 23 6.53 -13.12 16.86
C VAL A 23 5.91 -13.51 18.19
N ARG A 24 5.76 -14.83 18.48
CA ARG A 24 5.27 -15.30 19.79
C ARG A 24 6.21 -14.93 20.93
N GLN A 25 7.53 -15.07 20.73
CA GLN A 25 8.50 -14.64 21.73
C GLN A 25 8.42 -13.13 21.96
N HIS A 26 8.29 -12.35 20.88
CA HIS A 26 8.13 -10.89 20.99
C HIS A 26 6.85 -10.51 21.75
N PHE A 27 5.72 -11.17 21.49
CA PHE A 27 4.48 -10.95 22.24
C PHE A 27 4.66 -11.21 23.74
N TRP A 28 5.31 -12.31 24.08
CA TRP A 28 5.65 -12.61 25.47
C TRP A 28 6.48 -11.49 26.11
N ASP A 29 7.53 -11.03 25.42
CA ASP A 29 8.46 -10.01 25.94
C ASP A 29 7.79 -8.66 26.19
N ILE A 30 6.79 -8.30 25.37
CA ILE A 30 6.05 -7.02 25.52
C ILE A 30 4.73 -7.16 26.30
N GLY A 31 4.36 -8.35 26.72
CA GLY A 31 3.09 -8.60 27.43
C GLY A 31 1.84 -8.50 26.55
N GLN A 32 1.96 -8.76 25.24
CA GLN A 32 0.83 -8.81 24.30
C GLN A 32 0.14 -10.17 24.39
N GLU A 33 -1.19 -10.17 24.54
CA GLU A 33 -1.97 -11.39 24.46
C GLU A 33 -2.12 -11.85 22.99
N GLU A 34 -1.82 -13.11 22.69
CA GLU A 34 -1.91 -13.67 21.32
C GLU A 34 -3.35 -13.64 20.75
N THR A 35 -4.35 -13.59 21.60
CA THR A 35 -5.76 -13.48 21.23
C THR A 35 -6.22 -12.06 20.91
N SER A 36 -5.42 -11.05 21.25
CA SER A 36 -5.71 -9.63 20.95
C SER A 36 -5.24 -9.30 19.54
N LEU A 37 -6.17 -9.38 18.59
CA LEU A 37 -5.91 -9.11 17.16
C LEU A 37 -5.98 -7.59 16.85
N ASP A 38 -5.19 -6.82 17.56
CA ASP A 38 -5.12 -5.36 17.45
C ASP A 38 -3.97 -4.88 16.53
N VAL A 39 -3.78 -3.57 16.48
CA VAL A 39 -2.69 -2.95 15.70
C VAL A 39 -1.29 -3.41 16.14
N THR A 40 -1.10 -3.81 17.40
CA THR A 40 0.17 -4.36 17.90
C THR A 40 0.43 -5.73 17.29
N PHE A 41 -0.61 -6.57 17.25
CA PHE A 41 -0.57 -7.89 16.63
C PHE A 41 -0.16 -7.81 15.14
N GLU A 42 -0.79 -6.90 14.38
CA GLU A 42 -0.46 -6.72 12.97
C GLU A 42 0.94 -6.14 12.78
N ASN A 43 1.26 -5.06 13.48
CA ASN A 43 2.54 -4.35 13.31
C ASN A 43 3.76 -5.18 13.73
N ALA A 44 3.65 -6.00 14.75
CA ALA A 44 4.75 -6.88 15.16
C ALA A 44 5.12 -7.87 14.04
N GLN A 45 4.13 -8.49 13.42
CA GLN A 45 4.35 -9.40 12.29
C GLN A 45 4.98 -8.70 11.08
N ALA A 46 4.50 -7.49 10.73
CA ALA A 46 5.04 -6.72 9.61
C ALA A 46 6.51 -6.34 9.85
N ARG A 47 6.88 -5.98 11.09
CA ARG A 47 8.26 -5.66 11.45
C ARG A 47 9.17 -6.89 11.45
N GLU A 48 8.69 -8.02 11.94
CA GLU A 48 9.45 -9.28 11.90
C GLU A 48 9.74 -9.72 10.47
N ARG A 49 8.76 -9.61 9.55
CA ARG A 49 8.99 -9.86 8.11
C ARG A 49 10.12 -8.97 7.58
N THR A 50 10.11 -7.69 7.90
CA THR A 50 11.13 -6.73 7.47
C THR A 50 12.49 -7.06 8.05
N GLN A 51 12.58 -7.43 9.34
CA GLN A 51 13.84 -7.85 9.97
C GLN A 51 14.44 -9.06 9.25
N VAL A 52 13.65 -10.09 8.99
CA VAL A 52 14.11 -11.28 8.26
C VAL A 52 14.64 -10.93 6.87
N LEU A 53 13.97 -10.01 6.14
CA LEU A 53 14.42 -9.57 4.82
C LEU A 53 15.74 -8.81 4.89
N MET A 54 15.88 -7.85 5.81
CA MET A 54 17.08 -7.03 5.98
C MET A 54 18.29 -7.88 6.37
N ASP A 55 18.14 -8.78 7.34
CA ASP A 55 19.23 -9.66 7.79
C ASP A 55 19.59 -10.70 6.71
N THR A 56 18.61 -11.15 5.93
CA THR A 56 18.86 -12.04 4.78
C THR A 56 19.67 -11.30 3.71
N ALA A 57 19.34 -10.05 3.41
CA ALA A 57 20.09 -9.23 2.46
C ALA A 57 21.54 -9.03 2.92
N ASN A 58 21.75 -8.70 4.20
CA ASN A 58 23.09 -8.59 4.77
C ASN A 58 23.89 -9.88 4.63
N ARG A 59 23.28 -11.02 4.97
CA ARG A 59 23.94 -12.33 4.90
C ARG A 59 24.33 -12.75 3.48
N LEU A 60 23.52 -12.34 2.50
CA LEU A 60 23.73 -12.70 1.08
C LEU A 60 24.52 -11.64 0.30
N GLY A 61 24.85 -10.50 0.91
CA GLY A 61 25.50 -9.38 0.22
C GLY A 61 24.59 -8.72 -0.83
N GLY A 62 23.28 -8.68 -0.56
CA GLY A 62 22.26 -8.14 -1.45
C GLY A 62 21.57 -6.91 -0.88
N ILE A 63 20.47 -6.48 -1.54
CA ILE A 63 19.59 -5.41 -1.09
C ILE A 63 18.13 -5.89 -1.02
N VAL A 64 17.33 -5.24 -0.19
CA VAL A 64 15.88 -5.47 -0.14
C VAL A 64 15.20 -4.54 -1.14
N ILE A 65 14.48 -5.13 -2.08
CA ILE A 65 13.60 -4.40 -3.01
C ILE A 65 12.21 -4.30 -2.39
N GLY A 66 11.75 -3.07 -2.17
CA GLY A 66 10.41 -2.79 -1.67
C GLY A 66 9.36 -2.81 -2.76
N THR A 67 8.20 -3.34 -2.44
CA THR A 67 7.07 -3.47 -3.37
C THR A 67 5.94 -2.49 -3.10
N GLY A 68 6.01 -1.69 -2.04
CA GLY A 68 5.04 -0.64 -1.73
C GLY A 68 4.87 0.33 -2.89
N ASP A 69 3.63 0.65 -3.22
CA ASP A 69 3.28 1.52 -4.35
C ASP A 69 2.93 2.96 -3.91
N LEU A 70 2.76 3.83 -4.90
CA LEU A 70 2.48 5.25 -4.67
C LEU A 70 1.18 5.48 -3.89
N SER A 71 0.15 4.66 -4.10
CA SER A 71 -1.16 4.79 -3.42
C SER A 71 -1.07 4.44 -1.95
N GLU A 72 -0.35 3.36 -1.62
CA GLU A 72 -0.06 2.96 -0.24
C GLU A 72 0.75 4.05 0.48
N LEU A 73 1.75 4.61 -0.19
CA LEU A 73 2.56 5.71 0.34
C LEU A 73 1.73 6.98 0.57
N ALA A 74 0.79 7.30 -0.32
CA ALA A 74 -0.10 8.45 -0.18
C ALA A 74 -1.03 8.30 1.04
N LEU A 75 -1.62 7.12 1.21
CA LEU A 75 -2.55 6.82 2.29
C LEU A 75 -1.84 6.46 3.61
N GLY A 76 -0.51 6.25 3.57
CA GLY A 76 0.24 5.70 4.69
C GLY A 76 -0.27 4.32 5.12
N TRP A 77 -0.74 3.53 4.16
CA TRP A 77 -1.23 2.18 4.38
C TRP A 77 -0.06 1.20 4.40
N ALA A 78 0.71 1.27 5.46
CA ALA A 78 1.86 0.44 5.74
C ALA A 78 2.21 0.55 7.23
N THR A 79 2.82 -0.48 7.79
CA THR A 79 3.37 -0.45 9.14
C THR A 79 4.65 0.38 9.17
N TYR A 80 4.70 1.40 10.03
CA TYR A 80 5.92 2.18 10.24
C TYR A 80 7.08 1.30 10.72
N ASN A 81 8.24 1.43 10.09
CA ASN A 81 9.40 0.55 10.28
C ASN A 81 9.09 -0.95 10.04
N GLY A 82 8.12 -1.23 9.19
CA GLY A 82 7.74 -2.56 8.76
C GLY A 82 7.79 -2.67 7.24
N ASP A 83 6.69 -3.07 6.65
CA ASP A 83 6.54 -3.35 5.22
C ASP A 83 6.82 -2.17 4.27
N HIS A 84 6.82 -0.92 4.76
CA HIS A 84 7.24 0.23 3.95
C HIS A 84 8.76 0.40 3.86
N MET A 85 9.53 -0.34 4.65
CA MET A 85 11.00 -0.23 4.70
C MET A 85 11.66 -1.16 3.69
N SER A 86 12.54 -0.59 2.88
CA SER A 86 13.37 -1.31 1.93
C SER A 86 14.62 -0.48 1.61
N MET A 87 15.55 -1.05 0.87
CA MET A 87 16.71 -0.31 0.40
C MET A 87 16.44 0.41 -0.92
N TYR A 88 15.46 -0.09 -1.70
CA TYR A 88 15.02 0.52 -2.96
C TYR A 88 13.55 0.17 -3.25
N GLY A 89 12.71 1.18 -3.50
CA GLY A 89 11.27 1.02 -3.76
C GLY A 89 10.95 1.11 -5.25
N VAL A 90 10.82 -0.02 -5.94
CA VAL A 90 10.61 -0.03 -7.40
C VAL A 90 9.27 0.57 -7.84
N ASN A 91 8.23 0.45 -7.01
CA ASN A 91 6.89 0.95 -7.32
C ASN A 91 6.56 2.29 -6.63
N ALA A 92 7.54 2.97 -6.04
CA ALA A 92 7.34 4.18 -5.23
C ALA A 92 6.63 5.33 -5.97
N SER A 93 6.67 5.35 -7.30
CA SER A 93 5.98 6.34 -8.14
C SER A 93 4.90 5.75 -9.06
N ILE A 94 4.49 4.51 -8.81
CA ILE A 94 3.48 3.80 -9.61
C ILE A 94 2.24 3.59 -8.73
N PRO A 95 1.07 4.16 -9.08
CA PRO A 95 -0.15 3.98 -8.30
C PRO A 95 -0.67 2.54 -8.42
N LYS A 96 -1.44 2.08 -7.42
CA LYS A 96 -1.98 0.71 -7.32
C LYS A 96 -2.74 0.29 -8.60
N THR A 97 -3.53 1.17 -9.15
CA THR A 97 -4.29 0.89 -10.38
C THR A 97 -3.37 0.63 -11.57
N LEU A 98 -2.26 1.39 -11.68
CA LEU A 98 -1.28 1.17 -12.72
C LEU A 98 -0.44 -0.10 -12.49
N VAL A 99 -0.11 -0.44 -11.23
CA VAL A 99 0.53 -1.73 -10.90
C VAL A 99 -0.33 -2.89 -11.40
N ARG A 100 -1.64 -2.87 -11.12
CA ARG A 100 -2.58 -3.89 -11.62
C ARG A 100 -2.59 -3.97 -13.15
N HIS A 101 -2.57 -2.82 -13.81
CA HIS A 101 -2.51 -2.76 -15.28
C HIS A 101 -1.21 -3.36 -15.83
N LEU A 102 -0.07 -3.05 -15.22
CA LEU A 102 1.23 -3.59 -15.62
C LEU A 102 1.30 -5.11 -15.41
N VAL A 103 0.77 -5.63 -14.30
CA VAL A 103 0.69 -7.08 -14.06
C VAL A 103 -0.20 -7.75 -15.12
N ARG A 104 -1.35 -7.14 -15.47
CA ARG A 104 -2.22 -7.62 -16.57
C ARG A 104 -1.47 -7.65 -17.90
N TYR A 105 -0.78 -6.57 -18.23
CA TYR A 105 0.01 -6.50 -19.44
C TYR A 105 1.07 -7.61 -19.52
N VAL A 106 1.79 -7.85 -18.42
CA VAL A 106 2.77 -8.95 -18.36
C VAL A 106 2.08 -10.30 -18.52
N ALA A 107 0.95 -10.53 -17.85
CA ALA A 107 0.19 -11.76 -17.95
C ALA A 107 -0.23 -12.06 -19.41
N ASP A 108 -0.74 -11.03 -20.10
CA ASP A 108 -1.22 -11.15 -21.49
C ASP A 108 -0.09 -11.46 -22.51
N HIS A 109 1.18 -11.23 -22.12
CA HIS A 109 2.38 -11.47 -22.94
C HIS A 109 3.26 -12.61 -22.39
N SER A 110 2.77 -13.39 -21.44
CA SER A 110 3.49 -14.48 -20.80
C SER A 110 3.00 -15.85 -21.26
N GLU A 111 3.85 -16.87 -21.06
CA GLU A 111 3.47 -18.26 -21.26
C GLU A 111 2.30 -18.66 -20.34
N PRO A 112 1.45 -19.62 -20.71
CA PRO A 112 0.19 -19.95 -20.02
C PRO A 112 0.32 -20.21 -18.51
N ARG A 113 1.44 -20.78 -18.06
CA ARG A 113 1.66 -21.06 -16.63
C ARG A 113 1.87 -19.80 -15.82
N LEU A 114 2.75 -18.90 -16.30
CA LEU A 114 2.98 -17.61 -15.66
C LEU A 114 1.73 -16.72 -15.77
N GLN A 115 1.09 -16.68 -16.93
CA GLN A 115 -0.16 -15.97 -17.13
C GLN A 115 -1.21 -16.38 -16.10
N GLY A 116 -1.47 -17.68 -15.93
CA GLY A 116 -2.45 -18.17 -14.95
C GLY A 116 -2.11 -17.73 -13.53
N ALA A 117 -0.85 -17.79 -13.11
CA ALA A 117 -0.43 -17.36 -11.79
C ALA A 117 -0.60 -15.85 -11.56
N LEU A 118 -0.28 -15.03 -12.57
CA LEU A 118 -0.44 -13.57 -12.49
C LEU A 118 -1.92 -13.16 -12.47
N LEU A 119 -2.78 -13.84 -13.23
CA LEU A 119 -4.23 -13.61 -13.19
C LEU A 119 -4.83 -13.98 -11.85
N ASP A 120 -4.44 -15.12 -11.26
CA ASP A 120 -4.84 -15.51 -9.91
C ASP A 120 -4.48 -14.43 -8.86
N VAL A 121 -3.30 -13.78 -9.00
CA VAL A 121 -2.92 -12.66 -8.12
C VAL A 121 -3.82 -11.46 -8.34
N LEU A 122 -4.15 -11.10 -9.58
CA LEU A 122 -5.04 -9.97 -9.89
C LEU A 122 -6.46 -10.18 -9.38
N ASP A 123 -6.94 -11.42 -9.35
CA ASP A 123 -8.27 -11.79 -8.87
C ASP A 123 -8.33 -11.94 -7.34
N THR A 124 -7.16 -12.00 -6.67
CA THR A 124 -7.09 -12.03 -5.21
C THR A 124 -7.35 -10.64 -4.64
N PRO A 125 -8.30 -10.48 -3.68
CA PRO A 125 -8.53 -9.22 -3.00
C PRO A 125 -7.29 -8.72 -2.27
N VAL A 126 -7.04 -7.41 -2.34
CA VAL A 126 -5.90 -6.80 -1.62
C VAL A 126 -6.13 -6.89 -0.12
N SER A 127 -5.19 -7.52 0.58
CA SER A 127 -5.21 -7.70 2.05
C SER A 127 -3.80 -7.56 2.61
N PRO A 128 -3.63 -7.03 3.84
CA PRO A 128 -2.34 -7.03 4.51
C PRO A 128 -1.90 -8.43 4.97
N GLU A 129 -2.78 -9.45 4.95
CA GLU A 129 -2.51 -10.84 5.36
C GLU A 129 -1.88 -10.98 6.75
N LEU A 130 -2.23 -10.08 7.67
CA LEU A 130 -1.68 -10.04 9.03
C LEU A 130 -2.64 -10.64 10.06
N LEU A 131 -3.92 -10.71 9.74
CA LEU A 131 -4.93 -11.34 10.58
C LEU A 131 -5.16 -12.80 10.16
N PRO A 132 -5.42 -13.70 11.11
CA PRO A 132 -5.81 -15.07 10.79
C PRO A 132 -7.06 -15.08 9.89
N PRO A 133 -7.12 -15.98 8.89
CA PRO A 133 -8.31 -16.11 8.07
C PRO A 133 -9.52 -16.47 8.94
N LYS A 134 -10.67 -15.87 8.66
CA LYS A 134 -11.93 -16.18 9.31
C LYS A 134 -12.73 -17.10 8.39
N ASP A 135 -13.06 -18.28 8.86
CA ASP A 135 -13.80 -19.30 8.09
C ASP A 135 -13.18 -19.66 6.72
N GLY A 136 -11.84 -19.54 6.61
CA GLY A 136 -11.10 -19.80 5.37
C GLY A 136 -11.10 -18.63 4.37
N GLU A 137 -11.74 -17.51 4.69
CA GLU A 137 -11.75 -16.30 3.88
C GLU A 137 -10.78 -15.24 4.44
N ILE A 138 -10.41 -14.28 3.58
CA ILE A 138 -9.59 -13.12 3.94
C ILE A 138 -10.34 -12.30 4.99
N ALA A 139 -9.79 -12.22 6.21
CA ALA A 139 -10.43 -11.55 7.34
C ALA A 139 -10.54 -10.03 7.17
N GLN A 140 -9.68 -9.43 6.34
CA GLN A 140 -9.62 -7.98 6.18
C GLN A 140 -9.30 -7.61 4.72
N LYS A 141 -10.23 -6.93 4.07
CA LYS A 141 -10.00 -6.35 2.74
C LYS A 141 -9.58 -4.89 2.89
N THR A 142 -8.47 -4.55 2.30
CA THR A 142 -7.90 -3.19 2.38
C THR A 142 -8.88 -2.12 1.91
N GLU A 143 -9.56 -2.34 0.80
CA GLU A 143 -10.48 -1.35 0.23
C GLU A 143 -11.75 -1.11 1.07
N GLU A 144 -12.15 -2.05 1.92
CA GLU A 144 -13.25 -1.83 2.87
C GLU A 144 -12.86 -0.83 3.97
N LEU A 145 -11.57 -0.74 4.30
CA LEU A 145 -11.03 0.11 5.35
C LEU A 145 -10.57 1.48 4.86
N VAL A 146 -9.89 1.52 3.72
CA VAL A 146 -9.30 2.75 3.20
C VAL A 146 -10.05 3.31 2.01
N GLY A 147 -10.86 2.51 1.33
CA GLY A 147 -11.62 2.86 0.12
C GLY A 147 -10.99 2.36 -1.18
N PRO A 148 -11.75 2.45 -2.28
CA PRO A 148 -11.32 2.01 -3.60
C PRO A 148 -10.09 2.76 -4.09
N TYR A 149 -9.09 2.02 -4.58
CA TYR A 149 -7.83 2.62 -5.04
C TYR A 149 -8.00 3.48 -6.28
N GLU A 150 -8.95 3.19 -7.17
CA GLU A 150 -9.21 4.03 -8.34
C GLU A 150 -9.64 5.46 -7.96
N LEU A 151 -10.43 5.61 -6.89
CA LEU A 151 -10.78 6.92 -6.36
C LEU A 151 -9.55 7.61 -5.77
N HIS A 152 -8.74 6.90 -4.96
CA HIS A 152 -7.55 7.47 -4.34
C HIS A 152 -6.50 7.88 -5.36
N ASP A 153 -6.27 7.08 -6.39
CA ASP A 153 -5.30 7.37 -7.45
C ASP A 153 -5.74 8.60 -8.28
N PHE A 154 -7.05 8.72 -8.53
CA PHE A 154 -7.63 9.91 -9.15
C PHE A 154 -7.41 11.15 -8.28
N TYR A 155 -7.71 11.09 -6.97
CA TYR A 155 -7.51 12.22 -6.06
C TYR A 155 -6.04 12.61 -5.98
N LEU A 156 -5.17 11.63 -5.80
CA LEU A 156 -3.73 11.81 -5.70
C LEU A 156 -3.16 12.53 -6.92
N TYR A 157 -3.55 12.11 -8.10
CA TYR A 157 -3.10 12.72 -9.35
C TYR A 157 -3.47 14.20 -9.42
N TYR A 158 -4.74 14.54 -9.15
CA TYR A 158 -5.20 15.92 -9.24
C TYR A 158 -4.71 16.82 -8.11
N VAL A 159 -4.49 16.25 -6.92
CA VAL A 159 -3.86 16.98 -5.80
C VAL A 159 -2.41 17.30 -6.13
N LEU A 160 -1.61 16.33 -6.50
CA LEU A 160 -0.17 16.53 -6.65
C LEU A 160 0.20 17.18 -7.98
N ARG A 161 -0.43 16.78 -9.07
CA ARG A 161 -0.06 17.25 -10.40
C ARG A 161 -0.59 18.67 -10.68
N PHE A 162 -1.77 19.00 -10.16
CA PHE A 162 -2.47 20.25 -10.48
C PHE A 162 -2.75 21.13 -9.27
N GLY A 163 -2.60 20.66 -8.06
CA GLY A 163 -2.91 21.42 -6.84
C GLY A 163 -4.41 21.80 -6.74
N PHE A 164 -5.31 20.97 -7.27
CA PHE A 164 -6.73 21.28 -7.26
C PHE A 164 -7.29 21.18 -5.84
N ALA A 165 -8.18 22.14 -5.52
CA ALA A 165 -8.91 22.16 -4.26
C ALA A 165 -9.92 21.01 -4.15
N PRO A 166 -10.29 20.56 -2.93
CA PRO A 166 -11.18 19.44 -2.69
C PRO A 166 -12.50 19.50 -3.44
N GLY A 167 -13.16 20.66 -3.45
CA GLY A 167 -14.45 20.83 -4.13
C GLY A 167 -14.36 20.66 -5.64
N LYS A 168 -13.22 21.03 -6.25
CA LYS A 168 -13.00 20.78 -7.68
C LYS A 168 -12.79 19.29 -7.93
N ILE A 169 -11.95 18.63 -7.14
CA ILE A 169 -11.68 17.19 -7.25
C ILE A 169 -12.96 16.38 -7.05
N TYR A 170 -13.76 16.73 -6.04
CA TYR A 170 -15.06 16.10 -5.78
C TYR A 170 -15.98 16.12 -7.02
N ARG A 171 -16.19 17.33 -7.60
CA ARG A 171 -17.05 17.46 -8.80
C ARG A 171 -16.52 16.68 -10.00
N MET A 172 -15.19 16.67 -10.17
CA MET A 172 -14.55 15.91 -11.24
C MET A 172 -14.70 14.39 -11.01
N ALA A 173 -14.51 13.90 -9.79
CA ALA A 173 -14.66 12.51 -9.45
C ALA A 173 -16.12 12.03 -9.60
N CYS A 174 -17.11 12.78 -9.11
CA CYS A 174 -18.52 12.48 -9.32
C CYS A 174 -18.89 12.34 -10.81
N ARG A 175 -18.23 13.10 -11.68
CA ARG A 175 -18.45 12.99 -13.13
C ARG A 175 -17.69 11.81 -13.74
N ALA A 176 -16.43 11.60 -13.35
CA ALA A 176 -15.58 10.56 -13.92
C ALA A 176 -16.08 9.16 -13.56
N PHE A 177 -16.60 8.98 -12.35
CA PHE A 177 -17.10 7.72 -11.82
C PHE A 177 -18.63 7.64 -11.77
N ALA A 178 -19.30 8.42 -12.62
CA ALA A 178 -20.78 8.40 -12.68
C ALA A 178 -21.27 7.00 -13.09
N GLY A 179 -22.16 6.43 -12.26
CA GLY A 179 -22.68 5.07 -12.44
C GLY A 179 -21.90 3.98 -11.71
N GLU A 180 -20.68 4.27 -11.20
CA GLU A 180 -19.88 3.37 -10.38
C GLU A 180 -19.99 3.72 -8.89
N TYR A 181 -19.85 5.01 -8.57
CA TYR A 181 -19.93 5.53 -7.20
C TYR A 181 -20.93 6.68 -7.10
N ASP A 182 -21.74 6.67 -6.05
CA ASP A 182 -22.60 7.81 -5.72
C ASP A 182 -21.81 8.97 -5.10
N ALA A 183 -22.38 10.15 -5.14
CA ALA A 183 -21.76 11.37 -4.65
C ALA A 183 -21.37 11.32 -3.15
N PRO A 184 -22.19 10.75 -2.23
CA PRO A 184 -21.79 10.54 -0.84
C PRO A 184 -20.58 9.63 -0.68
N THR A 185 -20.47 8.55 -1.45
CA THR A 185 -19.31 7.63 -1.44
C THR A 185 -18.05 8.33 -1.90
N VAL A 186 -18.11 9.09 -3.00
CA VAL A 186 -16.98 9.91 -3.49
C VAL A 186 -16.54 10.90 -2.41
N LYS A 187 -17.48 11.61 -1.78
CA LYS A 187 -17.19 12.57 -0.69
C LYS A 187 -16.53 11.90 0.51
N LYS A 188 -17.05 10.77 0.96
CA LYS A 188 -16.52 9.95 2.07
C LYS A 188 -15.05 9.61 1.84
N TRP A 189 -14.72 9.06 0.67
CA TRP A 189 -13.38 8.60 0.38
C TRP A 189 -12.41 9.74 0.06
N LEU A 190 -12.88 10.86 -0.48
CA LEU A 190 -12.06 12.07 -0.63
C LEU A 190 -11.69 12.67 0.74
N SER A 191 -12.61 12.68 1.69
CA SER A 191 -12.33 13.10 3.08
C SER A 191 -11.31 12.15 3.74
N THR A 192 -11.48 10.84 3.57
CA THR A 192 -10.54 9.83 4.04
C THR A 192 -9.16 10.01 3.42
N PHE A 193 -9.09 10.28 2.10
CA PHE A 193 -7.84 10.56 1.40
C PHE A 193 -7.11 11.73 2.04
N TYR A 194 -7.73 12.91 2.18
CA TYR A 194 -7.07 14.08 2.75
C TYR A 194 -6.63 13.84 4.19
N ARG A 195 -7.51 13.29 5.02
CA ARG A 195 -7.17 12.96 6.41
C ARG A 195 -5.93 12.08 6.48
N ARG A 196 -5.90 10.97 5.74
CA ARG A 196 -4.76 10.05 5.74
C ARG A 196 -3.52 10.67 5.10
N PHE A 197 -3.67 11.36 3.99
CA PHE A 197 -2.56 12.01 3.30
C PHE A 197 -1.77 12.95 4.23
N PHE A 198 -2.44 13.71 5.06
CA PHE A 198 -1.81 14.61 6.03
C PHE A 198 -1.33 13.86 7.28
N THR A 199 -2.19 13.11 7.94
CA THR A 199 -1.85 12.50 9.23
C THR A 199 -0.80 11.40 9.14
N GLN A 200 -0.59 10.81 7.96
CA GLN A 200 0.41 9.76 7.72
C GLN A 200 1.73 10.29 7.12
N GLN A 201 1.91 11.61 7.06
CA GLN A 201 3.12 12.21 6.50
C GLN A 201 4.41 11.71 7.15
N PHE A 202 4.42 11.46 8.46
CA PHE A 202 5.60 10.98 9.16
C PHE A 202 6.16 9.67 8.59
N LYS A 203 5.33 8.82 8.00
CA LYS A 203 5.76 7.59 7.34
C LYS A 203 6.54 7.88 6.05
N ARG A 204 6.18 8.95 5.34
CA ARG A 204 6.82 9.33 4.08
C ARG A 204 8.22 9.96 4.26
N SER A 205 8.52 10.50 5.43
CA SER A 205 9.81 11.13 5.71
C SER A 205 11.00 10.17 5.61
N CYS A 206 10.77 8.87 5.76
CA CYS A 206 11.78 7.83 5.73
C CYS A 206 11.65 6.88 4.53
N LEU A 207 10.97 7.29 3.45
CA LEU A 207 10.85 6.46 2.25
C LEU A 207 12.20 6.15 1.63
N PRO A 208 12.41 4.91 1.13
CA PRO A 208 13.60 4.54 0.39
C PRO A 208 13.68 5.28 -0.95
N ASP A 209 14.84 5.21 -1.58
CA ASP A 209 15.00 5.63 -2.96
C ASP A 209 14.16 4.75 -3.91
N GLY A 210 13.75 5.33 -5.02
CA GLY A 210 12.99 4.63 -6.05
C GLY A 210 12.96 5.44 -7.35
N PRO A 211 12.58 4.83 -8.46
CA PRO A 211 12.52 5.52 -9.74
C PRO A 211 11.32 6.47 -9.79
N LYS A 212 11.49 7.59 -10.46
CA LYS A 212 10.39 8.46 -10.86
C LYS A 212 9.91 8.05 -12.25
N VAL A 213 8.86 7.25 -12.31
CA VAL A 213 8.30 6.73 -13.58
C VAL A 213 7.33 7.73 -14.21
N GLY A 214 6.42 8.27 -13.40
CA GLY A 214 5.40 9.22 -13.86
C GLY A 214 5.68 10.67 -13.47
N SER A 215 4.70 11.53 -13.67
CA SER A 215 4.75 12.96 -13.30
C SER A 215 4.42 13.23 -11.83
N VAL A 216 3.96 12.22 -11.09
CA VAL A 216 3.55 12.29 -9.68
C VAL A 216 4.41 11.35 -8.85
N THR A 217 4.97 11.86 -7.76
CA THR A 217 5.75 11.09 -6.78
C THR A 217 5.70 11.77 -5.42
N LEU A 218 5.93 11.00 -4.37
CA LEU A 218 5.94 11.45 -2.97
C LEU A 218 7.32 11.36 -2.34
N SER A 219 8.38 11.30 -3.15
CA SER A 219 9.75 11.25 -2.63
C SER A 219 10.06 12.48 -1.76
N PRO A 220 10.50 12.29 -0.51
CA PRO A 220 10.84 13.39 0.39
C PRO A 220 12.13 14.13 -0.04
N ARG A 221 12.88 13.58 -1.00
CA ARG A 221 14.17 14.12 -1.44
C ARG A 221 14.05 15.28 -2.43
N GLY A 222 12.82 15.60 -2.89
CA GLY A 222 12.64 16.75 -3.77
C GLY A 222 11.22 16.90 -4.34
N ASP A 223 10.45 15.85 -4.37
CA ASP A 223 9.13 15.88 -5.02
C ASP A 223 8.02 16.31 -4.07
N TRP A 224 8.03 15.80 -2.83
CA TRP A 224 7.01 16.14 -1.84
C TRP A 224 7.62 16.36 -0.45
N ARG A 225 7.62 17.61 0.01
CA ARG A 225 8.06 18.01 1.35
C ARG A 225 6.90 18.65 2.09
N MET A 226 6.49 18.02 3.19
CA MET A 226 5.44 18.52 4.06
C MET A 226 5.81 18.23 5.51
N PRO A 227 5.55 19.15 6.46
CA PRO A 227 5.71 18.87 7.88
C PRO A 227 4.79 17.72 8.31
N SER A 228 5.26 16.87 9.23
CA SER A 228 4.44 15.76 9.73
C SER A 228 3.24 16.20 10.57
N ASP A 229 3.25 17.42 11.08
CA ASP A 229 2.19 18.05 11.86
C ASP A 229 1.29 18.97 11.03
N ALA A 230 1.42 18.96 9.70
CA ALA A 230 0.55 19.74 8.82
C ALA A 230 -0.92 19.37 9.02
N SER A 231 -1.77 20.39 9.15
CA SER A 231 -3.19 20.22 9.38
C SER A 231 -3.99 20.11 8.07
N TRP A 232 -4.94 19.18 8.01
CA TRP A 232 -5.86 18.99 6.88
C TRP A 232 -7.22 19.68 7.07
N ARG A 233 -7.41 20.40 8.20
CA ARG A 233 -8.71 20.97 8.60
C ARG A 233 -9.33 21.91 7.57
N LEU A 234 -8.55 22.68 6.83
CA LEU A 234 -9.08 23.58 5.78
C LEU A 234 -9.73 22.78 4.64
N TRP A 235 -9.14 21.68 4.24
CA TRP A 235 -9.69 20.78 3.20
C TRP A 235 -10.95 20.07 3.71
N GLU A 236 -10.96 19.67 4.99
CA GLU A 236 -12.14 19.08 5.65
C GLU A 236 -13.31 20.06 5.68
N GLN A 237 -13.08 21.32 6.07
CA GLN A 237 -14.11 22.37 6.10
C GLN A 237 -14.70 22.60 4.71
N GLU A 238 -13.87 22.67 3.67
CA GLU A 238 -14.35 22.80 2.29
C GLU A 238 -15.23 21.60 1.90
N LEU A 239 -14.81 20.38 2.21
CA LEU A 239 -15.59 19.16 1.93
C LEU A 239 -16.91 19.12 2.70
N GLN A 240 -16.94 19.59 3.94
CA GLN A 240 -18.17 19.64 4.75
C GLN A 240 -19.20 20.62 4.16
N SER A 241 -18.75 21.68 3.48
CA SER A 241 -19.60 22.69 2.86
C SER A 241 -20.20 22.27 1.49
N LEU A 242 -19.77 21.13 0.95
CA LEU A 242 -20.28 20.53 -0.30
C LEU A 242 -21.49 19.65 -0.01
#